data_6aa5e97f359f0fa7b89398f626121df0
#
_entry.id   6aa5e97f359f0fa7b89398f626121df0
#
_cell.length_a   1.000
_cell.length_b   1.000
_cell.length_c   1.000
_cell.angle_alpha   90.00
_cell.angle_beta   90.00
_cell.angle_gamma   90.00
#
_symmetry.space_group_name_H-M   'P 1'
#
loop_
_entity.id
_entity.type
_entity.pdbx_description
1 polymer ?
#
loop_
_entity_poly.entity_id
_entity_poly.type
_entity_poly.pdbx_seq_one_letter_code
_entity_poly.pdbx_strand_id
1 'polypeptide(L)'
;VIPLNEVPDPVFAGLALGDGIALDPLGECLHAPCDGEVVQCARTRHALTLRTDAGLELLIHLGLDTVELQGQGIELLVAVGDRVRAGEPLCRFDADVLALGASALITPIVVTEPAGWRLLPLRYAKGERVALGETLMVLTRTSAEQGEAATTKGPLVERCITLALAAGLHARPAARLRAIAREFDGNLEV
;
A
#
# COMPACT_ATOMS: atom_id res chain seq x y z
N VAL A 1 -1.98 10.42 -6.93
CA VAL A 1 -2.71 9.70 -5.87
C VAL A 1 -4.02 9.18 -6.44
N ILE A 2 -4.40 7.98 -6.07
CA ILE A 2 -5.64 7.32 -6.49
C ILE A 2 -6.31 6.76 -5.23
N PRO A 3 -7.58 7.11 -4.96
CA PRO A 3 -8.34 6.45 -3.91
C PRO A 3 -8.39 4.93 -4.14
N LEU A 4 -8.26 4.13 -3.08
CA LEU A 4 -8.15 2.68 -3.23
C LEU A 4 -9.38 2.06 -3.91
N ASN A 5 -10.58 2.60 -3.65
CA ASN A 5 -11.83 2.18 -4.28
C ASN A 5 -11.96 2.56 -5.78
N GLU A 6 -11.00 3.33 -6.32
CA GLU A 6 -10.94 3.70 -7.74
C GLU A 6 -9.80 2.99 -8.49
N VAL A 7 -9.06 2.12 -7.80
CA VAL A 7 -8.06 1.25 -8.44
C VAL A 7 -8.79 0.28 -9.38
N PRO A 8 -8.33 0.10 -10.63
CA PRO A 8 -8.99 -0.79 -11.60
C PRO A 8 -8.73 -2.28 -11.32
N ASP A 9 -8.94 -2.68 -10.09
CA ASP A 9 -8.69 -4.00 -9.56
C ASP A 9 -9.72 -4.30 -8.46
N PRO A 10 -10.61 -5.31 -8.61
CA PRO A 10 -11.71 -5.54 -7.68
C PRO A 10 -11.27 -5.94 -6.26
N VAL A 11 -10.09 -6.51 -6.07
CA VAL A 11 -9.59 -6.88 -4.73
C VAL A 11 -9.22 -5.62 -3.95
N PHE A 12 -8.51 -4.69 -4.61
CA PHE A 12 -8.14 -3.42 -3.98
C PHE A 12 -9.34 -2.47 -3.89
N ALA A 13 -10.11 -2.33 -4.96
CA ALA A 13 -11.29 -1.47 -4.98
C ALA A 13 -12.38 -1.92 -4.01
N GLY A 14 -12.51 -3.23 -3.80
CA GLY A 14 -13.43 -3.83 -2.84
C GLY A 14 -12.92 -3.84 -1.40
N LEU A 15 -11.72 -3.28 -1.13
CA LEU A 15 -11.09 -3.26 0.19
C LEU A 15 -10.91 -4.66 0.81
N ALA A 16 -10.82 -5.71 -0.02
CA ALA A 16 -10.75 -7.10 0.46
C ALA A 16 -9.47 -7.42 1.25
N LEU A 17 -8.40 -6.63 1.05
CA LEU A 17 -7.12 -6.77 1.76
C LEU A 17 -6.94 -5.75 2.89
N GLY A 18 -7.88 -4.83 3.05
CA GLY A 18 -7.78 -3.73 3.99
C GLY A 18 -8.05 -2.38 3.34
N ASP A 19 -7.78 -1.30 4.04
CA ASP A 19 -7.98 0.07 3.55
C ASP A 19 -6.65 0.78 3.33
N GLY A 20 -6.63 1.79 2.47
CA GLY A 20 -5.40 2.49 2.13
C GLY A 20 -5.54 3.47 0.98
N ILE A 21 -4.45 3.60 0.23
CA ILE A 21 -4.34 4.50 -0.91
C ILE A 21 -3.53 3.84 -2.01
N ALA A 22 -3.67 4.27 -3.25
CA ALA A 22 -2.82 3.86 -4.34
C ALA A 22 -2.09 5.05 -4.96
N LEU A 23 -0.90 4.78 -5.46
CA LEU A 23 -0.07 5.74 -6.16
C LEU A 23 0.18 5.25 -7.58
N ASP A 24 0.15 6.17 -8.53
CA ASP A 24 0.68 5.94 -9.87
C ASP A 24 2.12 6.47 -9.86
N PRO A 25 3.14 5.59 -9.81
CA PRO A 25 4.51 6.00 -9.61
C PRO A 25 5.01 6.77 -10.82
N LEU A 26 5.75 7.85 -10.55
CA LEU A 26 6.35 8.69 -11.56
C LEU A 26 7.88 8.45 -11.67
N GLY A 27 8.43 7.52 -10.95
CA GLY A 27 9.84 7.11 -10.98
C GLY A 27 9.97 5.62 -10.87
N GLU A 28 11.19 5.15 -10.84
CA GLU A 28 11.55 3.74 -10.87
C GLU A 28 12.09 3.24 -9.51
N CYS A 29 11.69 3.90 -8.44
CA CYS A 29 12.07 3.50 -7.08
C CYS A 29 10.89 3.65 -6.13
N LEU A 30 10.56 2.59 -5.41
CA LEU A 30 9.65 2.63 -4.27
C LEU A 30 10.43 2.90 -2.99
N HIS A 31 9.87 3.74 -2.14
CA HIS A 31 10.44 4.10 -0.86
C HIS A 31 9.52 3.67 0.29
N ALA A 32 10.10 3.46 1.46
CA ALA A 32 9.35 3.11 2.65
C ALA A 32 8.35 4.22 3.03
N PRO A 33 7.07 3.89 3.21
CA PRO A 33 6.04 4.85 3.59
C PRO A 33 6.16 5.31 5.04
N CYS A 34 6.81 4.51 5.86
CA CYS A 34 6.98 4.76 7.29
C CYS A 34 8.19 4.00 7.82
N ASP A 35 8.57 4.30 9.06
CA ASP A 35 9.52 3.46 9.81
C ASP A 35 8.88 2.10 10.10
N GLY A 36 9.68 1.03 9.97
CA GLY A 36 9.18 -0.31 10.22
C GLY A 36 10.19 -1.41 9.93
N GLU A 37 9.73 -2.63 10.05
CA GLU A 37 10.46 -3.86 9.72
C GLU A 37 9.82 -4.51 8.49
N VAL A 38 10.64 -4.95 7.57
CA VAL A 38 10.19 -5.76 6.42
C VAL A 38 9.84 -7.16 6.94
N VAL A 39 8.56 -7.49 7.00
CA VAL A 39 8.10 -8.78 7.53
C VAL A 39 7.80 -9.80 6.45
N GLN A 40 7.58 -9.35 5.22
CA GLN A 40 7.33 -10.22 4.09
C GLN A 40 7.84 -9.60 2.78
N CYS A 41 8.41 -10.44 1.91
CA CYS A 41 8.68 -10.13 0.51
C CYS A 41 8.11 -11.24 -0.36
N ALA A 42 7.30 -10.89 -1.35
CA ALA A 42 6.80 -11.86 -2.31
C ALA A 42 7.96 -12.47 -3.11
N ARG A 43 7.90 -13.75 -3.39
CA ARG A 43 8.93 -14.47 -4.17
C ARG A 43 9.13 -13.84 -5.56
N THR A 44 8.08 -13.32 -6.15
CA THR A 44 8.08 -12.60 -7.43
C THR A 44 8.36 -11.09 -7.27
N ARG A 45 8.82 -10.65 -6.08
CA ARG A 45 9.31 -9.30 -5.76
C ARG A 45 8.30 -8.15 -5.97
N HIS A 46 7.09 -8.44 -6.44
CA HIS A 46 6.08 -7.43 -6.74
C HIS A 46 5.37 -6.86 -5.50
N ALA A 47 5.52 -7.50 -4.35
CA ALA A 47 4.89 -7.06 -3.12
C ALA A 47 5.80 -7.26 -1.92
N LEU A 48 5.69 -6.36 -0.96
CA LEU A 48 6.34 -6.46 0.34
C LEU A 48 5.41 -5.93 1.44
N THR A 49 5.63 -6.41 2.66
CA THR A 49 4.87 -5.95 3.84
C THR A 49 5.84 -5.35 4.85
N LEU A 50 5.53 -4.15 5.30
CA LEU A 50 6.19 -3.48 6.42
C LEU A 50 5.32 -3.60 7.67
N ARG A 51 5.96 -3.91 8.81
CA ARG A 51 5.32 -3.82 10.12
C ARG A 51 5.88 -2.62 10.87
N THR A 52 5.01 -1.69 11.26
CA THR A 52 5.40 -0.53 12.06
C THR A 52 5.67 -0.92 13.50
N ASP A 53 6.37 -0.06 14.27
CA ASP A 53 6.55 -0.26 15.73
C ASP A 53 5.22 -0.30 16.51
N ALA A 54 4.16 0.23 15.92
CA ALA A 54 2.81 0.17 16.49
C ALA A 54 2.08 -1.15 16.17
N GLY A 55 2.73 -2.07 15.44
CA GLY A 55 2.18 -3.37 15.05
C GLY A 55 1.26 -3.35 13.84
N LEU A 56 1.15 -2.22 13.14
CA LEU A 56 0.39 -2.15 11.89
C LEU A 56 1.19 -2.78 10.74
N GLU A 57 0.52 -3.53 9.90
CA GLU A 57 1.08 -4.08 8.68
C GLU A 57 0.59 -3.30 7.46
N LEU A 58 1.56 -2.88 6.64
CA LEU A 58 1.32 -2.19 5.39
C LEU A 58 1.81 -3.06 4.24
N LEU A 59 0.88 -3.51 3.42
CA LEU A 59 1.18 -4.15 2.15
C LEU A 59 1.45 -3.08 1.09
N ILE A 60 2.58 -3.16 0.44
CA ILE A 60 2.95 -2.34 -0.72
C ILE A 60 2.99 -3.27 -1.92
N HIS A 61 2.11 -3.05 -2.90
CA HIS A 61 1.97 -3.90 -4.07
C HIS A 61 2.34 -3.12 -5.34
N LEU A 62 3.50 -3.38 -5.90
CA LEU A 62 4.05 -2.68 -7.06
C LEU A 62 3.31 -3.08 -8.34
N GLY A 63 2.53 -2.15 -8.87
CA GLY A 63 1.73 -2.37 -10.08
C GLY A 63 0.58 -3.37 -9.88
N LEU A 64 -0.21 -3.56 -10.92
CA LEU A 64 -1.29 -4.56 -10.98
C LEU A 64 -0.89 -5.67 -11.95
N ASP A 65 -1.17 -6.93 -11.61
CA ASP A 65 -0.79 -8.15 -12.36
C ASP A 65 0.73 -8.35 -12.51
N THR A 66 1.55 -7.62 -11.81
CA THR A 66 3.02 -7.73 -11.87
C THR A 66 3.57 -9.07 -11.37
N VAL A 67 2.75 -9.86 -10.69
CA VAL A 67 3.05 -11.26 -10.34
C VAL A 67 3.38 -12.11 -11.58
N GLU A 68 2.74 -11.83 -12.72
CA GLU A 68 2.94 -12.51 -13.99
C GLU A 68 4.36 -12.33 -14.54
N LEU A 69 5.04 -11.24 -14.19
CA LEU A 69 6.42 -10.94 -14.59
C LEU A 69 7.47 -11.80 -13.87
N GLN A 70 7.07 -12.59 -12.85
CA GLN A 70 7.97 -13.46 -12.09
C GLN A 70 9.22 -12.75 -11.55
N GLY A 71 9.11 -11.45 -11.25
CA GLY A 71 10.17 -10.61 -10.72
C GLY A 71 11.08 -9.97 -11.79
N GLN A 72 10.77 -10.11 -13.07
CA GLN A 72 11.49 -9.41 -14.12
C GLN A 72 11.27 -7.90 -13.99
N GLY A 73 12.35 -7.14 -14.12
CA GLY A 73 12.31 -5.68 -13.98
C GLY A 73 12.15 -5.19 -12.55
N ILE A 74 12.24 -6.06 -11.51
CA ILE A 74 12.12 -5.67 -10.10
C ILE A 74 13.36 -6.11 -9.31
N GLU A 75 14.03 -5.16 -8.68
CA GLU A 75 15.17 -5.37 -7.78
C GLU A 75 14.78 -4.93 -6.36
N LEU A 76 14.66 -5.88 -5.43
CA LEU A 76 14.50 -5.55 -4.02
C LEU A 76 15.83 -5.06 -3.45
N LEU A 77 15.78 -3.95 -2.71
CA LEU A 77 16.92 -3.37 -2.01
C LEU A 77 16.92 -3.74 -0.52
N VAL A 78 15.89 -4.47 -0.09
CA VAL A 78 15.67 -4.89 1.30
C VAL A 78 15.33 -6.38 1.36
N ALA A 79 15.54 -6.97 2.51
CA ALA A 79 15.21 -8.36 2.83
C ALA A 79 14.27 -8.44 4.05
N VAL A 80 13.62 -9.58 4.23
CA VAL A 80 12.83 -9.85 5.44
C VAL A 80 13.71 -9.76 6.68
N GLY A 81 13.27 -9.02 7.68
CA GLY A 81 13.99 -8.71 8.91
C GLY A 81 14.72 -7.37 8.89
N ASP A 82 14.85 -6.72 7.74
CA ASP A 82 15.49 -5.41 7.66
C ASP A 82 14.58 -4.33 8.29
N ARG A 83 15.19 -3.42 9.03
CA ARG A 83 14.52 -2.22 9.52
C ARG A 83 14.79 -1.07 8.57
N VAL A 84 13.72 -0.38 8.21
CA VAL A 84 13.76 0.75 7.29
C VAL A 84 13.16 1.98 7.94
N ARG A 85 13.61 3.15 7.49
CA ARG A 85 13.02 4.45 7.83
C ARG A 85 12.15 4.97 6.70
N ALA A 86 11.19 5.81 7.04
CA ALA A 86 10.41 6.53 6.05
C ALA A 86 11.32 7.21 5.01
N GLY A 87 11.02 7.00 3.73
CA GLY A 87 11.80 7.53 2.62
C GLY A 87 13.02 6.69 2.21
N GLU A 88 13.39 5.64 2.92
CA GLU A 88 14.44 4.73 2.46
C GLU A 88 13.99 3.89 1.25
N PRO A 89 14.86 3.66 0.26
CA PRO A 89 14.50 2.89 -0.92
C PRO A 89 14.26 1.41 -0.58
N LEU A 90 13.12 0.88 -1.03
CA LEU A 90 12.70 -0.51 -0.83
C LEU A 90 12.96 -1.37 -2.04
N CYS A 91 12.66 -0.86 -3.23
CA CYS A 91 12.97 -1.54 -4.48
C CYS A 91 13.16 -0.55 -5.63
N ARG A 92 13.93 -0.99 -6.62
CA ARG A 92 13.99 -0.38 -7.95
C ARG A 92 13.21 -1.22 -8.94
N PHE A 93 12.67 -0.59 -9.95
CA PHE A 93 11.96 -1.29 -11.01
C PHE A 93 12.17 -0.59 -12.35
N ASP A 94 12.11 -1.37 -13.40
CA ASP A 94 12.14 -0.90 -14.77
C ASP A 94 10.70 -0.69 -15.23
N ALA A 95 10.29 0.58 -15.38
CA ALA A 95 8.93 0.94 -15.72
C ALA A 95 8.51 0.43 -17.11
N ASP A 96 9.44 0.36 -18.06
CA ASP A 96 9.15 -0.13 -19.40
C ASP A 96 8.92 -1.64 -19.39
N VAL A 97 9.74 -2.39 -18.65
CA VAL A 97 9.55 -3.84 -18.47
C VAL A 97 8.22 -4.13 -17.76
N LEU A 98 7.92 -3.41 -16.69
CA LEU A 98 6.66 -3.58 -15.97
C LEU A 98 5.45 -3.24 -16.85
N ALA A 99 5.52 -2.15 -17.64
CA ALA A 99 4.43 -1.73 -18.51
C ALA A 99 4.10 -2.72 -19.62
N LEU A 100 5.05 -3.57 -20.01
CA LEU A 100 4.80 -4.62 -21.02
C LEU A 100 3.99 -5.81 -20.48
N GLY A 101 4.07 -6.09 -19.19
CA GLY A 101 3.46 -7.27 -18.57
C GLY A 101 2.44 -6.97 -17.47
N ALA A 102 2.40 -5.78 -16.93
CA ALA A 102 1.44 -5.37 -15.92
C ALA A 102 0.18 -4.77 -16.54
N SER A 103 -0.95 -4.89 -15.86
CA SER A 103 -2.19 -4.20 -16.26
C SER A 103 -2.12 -2.70 -15.97
N ALA A 104 -1.38 -2.32 -14.94
CA ALA A 104 -1.10 -0.93 -14.59
C ALA A 104 0.12 -0.86 -13.65
N LEU A 105 0.79 0.29 -13.60
CA LEU A 105 1.84 0.58 -12.61
C LEU A 105 1.28 1.11 -11.28
N ILE A 106 -0.04 1.29 -11.21
CA ILE A 106 -0.72 1.71 -9.99
C ILE A 106 -0.30 0.80 -8.82
N THR A 107 0.23 1.40 -7.79
CA THR A 107 0.84 0.73 -6.64
C THR A 107 -0.02 0.96 -5.39
N PRO A 108 -0.87 0.00 -5.01
CA PRO A 108 -1.62 0.03 -3.78
C PRO A 108 -0.71 -0.05 -2.55
N ILE A 109 -1.08 0.72 -1.53
CA ILE A 109 -0.50 0.71 -0.19
C ILE A 109 -1.64 0.54 0.79
N VAL A 110 -1.72 -0.64 1.37
CA VAL A 110 -2.89 -1.12 2.12
C VAL A 110 -2.49 -1.45 3.55
N VAL A 111 -3.26 -0.95 4.51
CA VAL A 111 -3.20 -1.41 5.88
C VAL A 111 -4.04 -2.67 5.98
N THR A 112 -3.38 -3.83 6.12
CA THR A 112 -4.03 -5.14 5.96
C THR A 112 -4.83 -5.58 7.18
N GLU A 113 -4.43 -5.16 8.37
CA GLU A 113 -5.14 -5.47 9.62
C GLU A 113 -5.32 -4.21 10.48
N PRO A 114 -6.29 -3.36 10.16
CA PRO A 114 -6.50 -2.13 10.89
C PRO A 114 -7.21 -2.33 12.25
N ALA A 115 -7.25 -3.55 12.81
CA ALA A 115 -7.94 -3.83 14.06
C ALA A 115 -7.51 -2.87 15.18
N GLY A 116 -8.44 -2.09 15.70
CA GLY A 116 -8.18 -1.06 16.70
C GLY A 116 -7.58 0.24 16.12
N TRP A 117 -7.59 0.39 14.81
CA TRP A 117 -7.15 1.61 14.12
C TRP A 117 -8.19 2.10 13.13
N ARG A 118 -8.27 3.40 12.97
CA ARG A 118 -9.10 4.07 11.99
C ARG A 118 -8.21 4.83 11.00
N LEU A 119 -8.38 4.54 9.73
CA LEU A 119 -7.77 5.30 8.66
C LEU A 119 -8.53 6.63 8.50
N LEU A 120 -7.80 7.73 8.53
CA LEU A 120 -8.29 9.04 8.16
C LEU A 120 -7.67 9.39 6.81
N PRO A 121 -8.41 9.23 5.71
CA PRO A 121 -7.89 9.59 4.40
C PRO A 121 -7.67 11.11 4.35
N LEU A 122 -6.47 11.51 3.98
CA LEU A 122 -6.26 12.88 3.54
C LEU A 122 -7.01 13.06 2.22
N ARG A 123 -7.67 14.20 2.05
CA ARG A 123 -8.47 14.47 0.86
C ARG A 123 -7.56 14.86 -0.30
N TYR A 124 -7.04 13.88 -0.99
CA TYR A 124 -6.40 14.08 -2.28
C TYR A 124 -7.42 13.95 -3.40
N ALA A 125 -7.38 14.87 -4.36
CA ALA A 125 -8.12 14.69 -5.60
C ALA A 125 -7.46 13.56 -6.41
N LYS A 126 -8.28 12.78 -7.13
CA LYS A 126 -7.75 11.78 -8.07
C LYS A 126 -6.79 12.41 -9.05
N GLY A 127 -5.60 11.82 -9.19
CA GLY A 127 -4.54 12.33 -10.05
C GLY A 127 -3.73 13.48 -9.45
N GLU A 128 -4.00 13.88 -8.21
CA GLU A 128 -3.17 14.85 -7.51
C GLU A 128 -1.75 14.32 -7.34
N ARG A 129 -0.78 15.18 -7.60
CA ARG A 129 0.64 14.84 -7.45
C ARG A 129 1.07 15.12 -6.03
N VAL A 130 1.82 14.18 -5.48
CA VAL A 130 2.42 14.31 -4.17
C VAL A 130 3.94 14.19 -4.27
N ALA A 131 4.64 14.93 -3.45
CA ALA A 131 6.08 14.87 -3.38
C ALA A 131 6.55 13.82 -2.36
N LEU A 132 7.82 13.44 -2.49
CA LEU A 132 8.50 12.62 -1.51
C LEU A 132 8.43 13.29 -0.13
N GLY A 133 7.93 12.58 0.88
CA GLY A 133 7.79 13.11 2.24
C GLY A 133 6.43 13.72 2.57
N GLU A 134 5.50 13.80 1.62
CA GLU A 134 4.13 14.23 1.92
C GLU A 134 3.32 13.13 2.60
N THR A 135 2.50 13.56 3.57
CA THR A 135 1.63 12.63 4.32
C THR A 135 0.43 12.26 3.49
N LEU A 136 0.23 10.98 3.21
CA LEU A 136 -0.88 10.48 2.38
C LEU A 136 -2.04 9.94 3.18
N MET A 137 -1.79 9.42 4.37
CA MET A 137 -2.82 8.88 5.26
C MET A 137 -2.43 9.05 6.72
N VAL A 138 -3.42 9.12 7.59
CA VAL A 138 -3.24 9.19 9.04
C VAL A 138 -4.01 8.04 9.66
N LEU A 139 -3.37 7.29 10.54
CA LEU A 139 -4.00 6.21 11.30
C LEU A 139 -4.12 6.62 12.76
N THR A 140 -5.34 6.57 13.28
CA THR A 140 -5.63 6.84 14.68
C THR A 140 -6.10 5.59 15.38
N ARG A 141 -5.69 5.38 16.64
CA ARG A 141 -6.24 4.26 17.44
C ARG A 141 -7.71 4.53 17.72
N THR A 142 -8.55 3.53 17.48
CA THR A 142 -9.89 3.51 18.02
C THR A 142 -9.79 3.04 19.48
N SER A 143 -10.11 3.91 20.44
CA SER A 143 -10.29 3.45 21.82
C SER A 143 -11.47 2.49 21.84
N ALA A 144 -11.27 1.29 22.38
CA ALA A 144 -12.30 0.26 22.53
C ALA A 144 -13.31 0.59 23.65
N GLU A 145 -13.65 1.87 23.86
CA GLU A 145 -14.65 2.33 24.82
C GLU A 145 -15.41 3.52 24.25
N GLN A 146 -16.49 3.24 23.56
CA GLN A 146 -17.59 4.19 23.45
C GLN A 146 -18.93 3.48 23.74
N GLY A 147 -19.04 2.98 24.97
CA GLY A 147 -20.26 2.96 25.73
C GLY A 147 -20.12 3.98 26.85
N GLU A 148 -20.97 5.01 26.82
CA GLU A 148 -21.17 6.06 27.82
C GLU A 148 -20.16 7.22 27.90
N ALA A 149 -20.74 8.40 27.86
CA ALA A 149 -20.12 9.72 27.96
C ALA A 149 -19.22 9.87 29.19
N ALA A 150 -17.94 10.23 28.97
CA ALA A 150 -17.17 10.98 29.93
C ALA A 150 -16.05 11.74 29.24
N THR A 151 -16.13 13.05 29.34
CA THR A 151 -15.09 14.04 29.03
C THR A 151 -13.81 13.75 29.82
N THR A 152 -12.78 13.24 29.13
CA THR A 152 -11.40 13.45 29.59
C THR A 152 -10.46 13.41 28.40
N LYS A 153 -9.80 14.53 28.13
CA LYS A 153 -8.77 14.69 27.12
C LYS A 153 -7.55 13.85 27.52
N GLY A 154 -7.41 12.66 26.90
CA GLY A 154 -6.12 11.99 26.82
C GLY A 154 -5.39 12.39 25.55
N PRO A 155 -4.04 12.35 25.50
CA PRO A 155 -3.30 12.79 24.32
C PRO A 155 -3.65 11.89 23.14
N LEU A 156 -4.17 12.51 22.07
CA LEU A 156 -4.31 11.91 20.76
C LEU A 156 -2.89 11.59 20.25
N VAL A 157 -2.53 10.32 20.17
CA VAL A 157 -1.29 9.93 19.51
C VAL A 157 -1.58 9.80 18.01
N GLU A 158 -1.51 10.92 17.33
CA GLU A 158 -1.50 10.93 15.87
C GLU A 158 -0.13 10.41 15.38
N ARG A 159 -0.14 9.33 14.60
CA ARG A 159 1.04 8.91 13.84
C ARG A 159 0.77 9.18 12.37
N CYS A 160 1.52 10.11 11.82
CA CYS A 160 1.54 10.39 10.37
C CYS A 160 2.40 9.34 9.67
N ILE A 161 1.85 8.71 8.64
CA ILE A 161 2.61 7.88 7.70
C ILE A 161 2.89 8.76 6.49
N THR A 162 4.16 9.04 6.24
CA THR A 162 4.62 9.91 5.17
C THR A 162 5.15 9.04 4.03
N LEU A 163 4.57 9.17 2.86
CA LEU A 163 4.96 8.40 1.68
C LEU A 163 5.73 9.26 0.69
N ALA A 164 6.74 8.62 0.13
CA ALA A 164 7.71 9.31 -0.69
C ALA A 164 7.84 8.64 -2.07
N LEU A 165 7.32 9.23 -3.12
CA LEU A 165 7.53 8.79 -4.51
C LEU A 165 7.78 9.98 -5.45
N ALA A 166 8.77 9.83 -6.32
CA ALA A 166 9.11 10.83 -7.33
C ALA A 166 8.72 10.37 -8.74
N ALA A 167 8.00 11.21 -9.40
CA ALA A 167 7.70 11.45 -10.85
C ALA A 167 7.51 10.31 -11.89
N GLY A 168 6.39 10.11 -12.42
CA GLY A 168 5.55 9.96 -13.58
C GLY A 168 5.58 8.72 -14.46
N LEU A 169 4.46 8.02 -14.72
CA LEU A 169 4.03 7.62 -16.06
C LEU A 169 2.68 6.87 -16.11
N HIS A 170 2.09 6.83 -17.31
CA HIS A 170 0.73 6.42 -17.64
C HIS A 170 0.48 4.92 -17.55
N ALA A 171 -0.66 4.54 -17.01
CA ALA A 171 -1.15 3.17 -16.95
C ALA A 171 -2.30 2.90 -17.92
N ARG A 172 -2.35 1.71 -18.52
CA ARG A 172 -3.54 1.16 -19.21
C ARG A 172 -4.18 0.10 -18.31
N PRO A 173 -5.51 0.10 -18.13
CA PRO A 173 -6.20 -0.92 -17.34
C PRO A 173 -6.48 -2.17 -18.15
N ALA A 174 -6.31 -3.35 -17.57
CA ALA A 174 -6.85 -4.60 -18.09
C ALA A 174 -7.31 -5.55 -16.99
N ALA A 175 -8.42 -6.21 -17.25
CA ALA A 175 -9.15 -7.07 -16.35
C ALA A 175 -8.46 -8.44 -16.16
N ARG A 176 -7.80 -8.72 -15.03
CA ARG A 176 -7.33 -10.08 -14.71
C ARG A 176 -7.20 -10.43 -13.22
N LEU A 177 -8.16 -10.04 -12.37
CA LEU A 177 -8.18 -10.49 -10.98
C LEU A 177 -9.09 -11.72 -10.73
N ARG A 178 -9.55 -12.39 -11.78
CA ARG A 178 -10.29 -13.65 -11.61
C ARG A 178 -9.43 -14.84 -11.16
N ALA A 179 -8.11 -14.76 -11.26
CA ALA A 179 -7.25 -15.91 -10.95
C ALA A 179 -6.92 -16.03 -9.45
N ILE A 180 -6.70 -14.94 -8.75
CA ILE A 180 -6.30 -14.96 -7.33
C ILE A 180 -7.47 -15.36 -6.43
N ALA A 181 -8.71 -14.92 -6.75
CA ALA A 181 -9.90 -15.31 -5.99
C ALA A 181 -10.25 -16.80 -6.12
N ARG A 182 -9.65 -17.53 -7.07
CA ARG A 182 -9.88 -18.98 -7.27
C ARG A 182 -8.92 -19.88 -6.48
N GLU A 183 -7.87 -19.34 -5.88
CA GLU A 183 -6.92 -20.11 -5.06
C GLU A 183 -7.23 -20.04 -3.56
N PHE A 184 -8.20 -19.22 -3.16
CA PHE A 184 -8.73 -19.24 -1.79
C PHE A 184 -9.97 -20.14 -1.72
N ASP A 185 -9.73 -21.41 -1.38
CA ASP A 185 -10.79 -22.36 -1.01
C ASP A 185 -11.23 -22.05 0.43
N GLY A 186 -12.08 -21.05 0.58
CA GLY A 186 -12.64 -20.62 1.84
C GLY A 186 -13.97 -19.91 1.60
N ASN A 187 -15.04 -20.40 2.22
CA ASN A 187 -16.36 -19.81 2.19
C ASN A 187 -16.32 -18.33 2.60
N LEU A 188 -16.59 -17.45 1.64
CA LEU A 188 -16.96 -16.07 1.89
C LEU A 188 -18.50 -16.04 2.04
N GLU A 189 -18.99 -15.94 3.26
CA GLU A 189 -20.36 -15.48 3.51
C GLU A 189 -20.37 -13.94 3.43
N VAL A 190 -21.26 -13.42 2.56
CA VAL A 190 -21.54 -11.99 2.36
C VAL A 190 -22.57 -11.52 3.38
#